data_2596f831bd1f98b14f26f601307b4d0a
#
_entry.id   2596f831bd1f98b14f26f601307b4d0a
#
_cell.length_a   1.000
_cell.length_b   1.000
_cell.length_c   1.000
_cell.angle_alpha   90.00
_cell.angle_beta   90.00
_cell.angle_gamma   90.00
#
_symmetry.space_group_name_H-M   'P 1'
#
loop_
_entity.id
_entity.type
_entity.pdbx_description
1 polymer ?
#
loop_
_entity_poly.entity_id
_entity_poly.type
_entity_poly.pdbx_seq_one_letter_code
_entity_poly.pdbx_strand_id
1 'polypeptide(L)'
;MDDSQQNPDIKKATVRKARRIESVMNSAMWHLTQRDMTESELTAKLKVKTDNQDWIDETLSNLKGYGYLKSDQDFAEQFVEQAFFGEFGARYIVEKLKKKGLTDSVILDAIHKVSADKNIDEQTILIERINNYYTGFTMSREKLVATLQKRGFSYQQVKIAIEQHPQAHELKSNIQIKAEKADLEKEVLKYARKGKGLTAIQQELKQRQIDTSELSVLIDRLINAEQLDFYSSCLEQLQKKSYDLNDHKERSKAYAMLSRKGFSSDEIKFALSEGNE
;
A
#
# COMPACT_ATOMS: atom_id res chain seq x y z
N MET A 1 -17.55 35.12 -26.06
CA MET A 1 -16.17 35.15 -26.55
C MET A 1 -15.50 33.97 -25.98
N ASP A 2 -15.45 32.97 -26.81
CA ASP A 2 -15.00 31.60 -26.51
C ASP A 2 -13.51 31.52 -26.92
N ASP A 3 -12.63 31.37 -25.93
CA ASP A 3 -11.19 31.23 -26.15
C ASP A 3 -10.75 29.83 -25.70
N SER A 4 -11.11 28.84 -26.52
CA SER A 4 -10.57 27.50 -26.47
C SER A 4 -9.10 27.53 -26.92
N GLN A 5 -8.17 27.75 -26.01
CA GLN A 5 -6.75 27.54 -26.29
C GLN A 5 -6.47 26.06 -26.49
N GLN A 6 -6.37 25.66 -27.74
CA GLN A 6 -5.85 24.39 -28.20
C GLN A 6 -4.39 24.28 -27.78
N ASN A 7 -4.14 23.27 -26.93
CA ASN A 7 -2.79 22.82 -26.54
C ASN A 7 -2.06 22.31 -27.78
N PRO A 8 -0.90 22.86 -28.17
CA PRO A 8 -0.22 22.40 -29.40
C PRO A 8 0.30 20.97 -29.16
N ASP A 9 -0.15 20.06 -30.01
CA ASP A 9 0.37 18.70 -30.16
C ASP A 9 1.90 18.71 -30.17
N ILE A 10 2.50 18.20 -29.05
CA ILE A 10 3.94 17.92 -29.02
C ILE A 10 4.16 16.74 -29.97
N LYS A 11 4.46 17.05 -31.24
CA LYS A 11 4.86 16.06 -32.24
C LYS A 11 6.07 15.30 -31.68
N LYS A 12 5.87 14.02 -31.30
CA LYS A 12 6.97 13.12 -30.95
C LYS A 12 7.94 13.14 -32.11
N ALA A 13 9.15 13.64 -31.88
CA ALA A 13 10.18 13.68 -32.90
C ALA A 13 10.41 12.26 -33.44
N THR A 14 10.11 12.06 -34.74
CA THR A 14 10.32 10.77 -35.40
C THR A 14 11.82 10.50 -35.46
N VAL A 15 12.28 9.40 -34.86
CA VAL A 15 13.69 9.01 -34.90
C VAL A 15 14.11 8.76 -36.34
N ARG A 16 15.11 9.49 -36.81
CA ARG A 16 15.63 9.31 -38.18
C ARG A 16 16.31 7.96 -38.30
N LYS A 17 15.84 7.10 -39.22
CA LYS A 17 16.42 5.77 -39.46
C LYS A 17 17.85 5.86 -39.95
N ALA A 18 18.68 4.92 -39.49
CA ALA A 18 20.06 4.81 -39.90
C ALA A 18 20.16 4.38 -41.38
N ARG A 19 21.11 4.97 -42.11
CA ARG A 19 21.40 4.62 -43.53
C ARG A 19 22.69 3.79 -43.65
N ARG A 20 23.46 3.69 -42.56
CA ARG A 20 24.76 3.00 -42.46
C ARG A 20 24.97 2.49 -41.07
N ILE A 21 25.79 1.45 -40.92
CA ILE A 21 26.11 0.83 -39.63
C ILE A 21 26.77 1.81 -38.67
N GLU A 22 27.62 2.75 -39.16
CA GLU A 22 28.28 3.73 -38.30
C GLU A 22 27.25 4.62 -37.58
N SER A 23 26.08 4.87 -38.18
CA SER A 23 25.00 5.62 -37.54
C SER A 23 24.35 4.83 -36.42
N VAL A 24 24.35 3.49 -36.49
CA VAL A 24 23.87 2.60 -35.46
C VAL A 24 24.87 2.59 -34.29
N MET A 25 26.16 2.42 -34.61
CA MET A 25 27.26 2.48 -33.63
C MET A 25 27.28 3.81 -32.86
N ASN A 26 27.20 4.95 -33.57
CA ASN A 26 27.17 6.26 -32.93
C ASN A 26 25.95 6.43 -32.02
N SER A 27 24.78 5.87 -32.39
CA SER A 27 23.59 5.87 -31.57
C SER A 27 23.77 5.02 -30.33
N ALA A 28 24.39 3.85 -30.45
CA ALA A 28 24.68 2.95 -29.35
C ALA A 28 25.63 3.61 -28.33
N MET A 29 26.74 4.17 -28.84
CA MET A 29 27.70 4.90 -28.01
C MET A 29 27.05 6.06 -27.25
N TRP A 30 26.21 6.85 -27.94
CA TRP A 30 25.47 7.94 -27.29
C TRP A 30 24.58 7.42 -26.14
N HIS A 31 23.88 6.31 -26.33
CA HIS A 31 23.05 5.71 -25.27
C HIS A 31 23.90 5.26 -24.08
N LEU A 32 25.04 4.63 -24.33
CA LEU A 32 25.95 4.13 -23.27
C LEU A 32 26.64 5.27 -22.51
N THR A 33 26.88 6.44 -23.14
CA THR A 33 27.39 7.61 -22.43
C THR A 33 26.40 8.23 -21.45
N GLN A 34 25.10 8.00 -21.64
CA GLN A 34 24.08 8.50 -20.71
C GLN A 34 23.97 7.64 -19.45
N ARG A 35 24.07 6.31 -19.59
CA ARG A 35 24.06 5.34 -18.52
C ARG A 35 24.44 3.95 -19.00
N ASP A 36 24.86 3.11 -18.06
CA ASP A 36 25.02 1.68 -18.33
C ASP A 36 23.67 1.05 -18.73
N MET A 37 23.69 0.17 -19.72
CA MET A 37 22.54 -0.56 -20.24
C MET A 37 22.87 -2.03 -20.38
N THR A 38 21.83 -2.87 -20.28
CA THR A 38 21.92 -4.27 -20.66
C THR A 38 21.89 -4.40 -22.18
N GLU A 39 22.33 -5.55 -22.70
CA GLU A 39 22.23 -5.86 -24.12
C GLU A 39 20.79 -5.75 -24.62
N SER A 40 19.83 -6.24 -23.86
CA SER A 40 18.39 -6.17 -24.17
C SER A 40 17.89 -4.71 -24.27
N GLU A 41 18.26 -3.85 -23.28
CA GLU A 41 17.88 -2.42 -23.32
C GLU A 41 18.47 -1.70 -24.52
N LEU A 42 19.76 -1.95 -24.84
CA LEU A 42 20.43 -1.32 -25.98
C LEU A 42 19.85 -1.81 -27.30
N THR A 43 19.62 -3.14 -27.43
CA THR A 43 18.96 -3.72 -28.61
C THR A 43 17.60 -3.07 -28.87
N ALA A 44 16.78 -2.89 -27.83
CA ALA A 44 15.49 -2.22 -27.98
C ALA A 44 15.61 -0.77 -28.48
N LYS A 45 16.66 -0.05 -28.05
CA LYS A 45 16.97 1.31 -28.55
C LYS A 45 17.40 1.31 -30.01
N LEU A 46 18.27 0.35 -30.38
CA LEU A 46 18.77 0.24 -31.75
C LEU A 46 17.70 -0.20 -32.75
N LYS A 47 16.74 -1.04 -32.36
CA LYS A 47 15.57 -1.40 -33.18
C LYS A 47 14.71 -0.19 -33.58
N VAL A 48 14.68 0.86 -32.77
CA VAL A 48 14.04 2.13 -33.14
C VAL A 48 14.85 2.85 -34.25
N LYS A 49 16.19 2.67 -34.25
CA LYS A 49 17.12 3.34 -35.18
C LYS A 49 17.29 2.64 -36.49
N THR A 50 17.18 1.30 -36.52
CA THR A 50 17.32 0.48 -37.73
C THR A 50 16.48 -0.78 -37.65
N ASP A 51 16.03 -1.26 -38.84
CA ASP A 51 15.34 -2.55 -38.96
C ASP A 51 16.31 -3.66 -39.44
N ASN A 52 17.61 -3.32 -39.68
CA ASN A 52 18.64 -4.26 -40.07
C ASN A 52 19.21 -4.95 -38.85
N GLN A 53 18.90 -6.23 -38.64
CA GLN A 53 19.34 -7.01 -37.51
C GLN A 53 20.86 -7.25 -37.52
N ASP A 54 21.46 -7.48 -38.68
CA ASP A 54 22.92 -7.71 -38.82
C ASP A 54 23.71 -6.52 -38.30
N TRP A 55 23.26 -5.29 -38.59
CA TRP A 55 23.90 -4.09 -38.07
C TRP A 55 23.79 -3.93 -36.58
N ILE A 56 22.66 -4.37 -36.00
CA ILE A 56 22.48 -4.39 -34.53
C ILE A 56 23.46 -5.38 -33.94
N ASP A 57 23.50 -6.61 -34.43
CA ASP A 57 24.30 -7.70 -33.88
C ASP A 57 25.81 -7.40 -33.98
N GLU A 58 26.26 -6.88 -35.14
CA GLU A 58 27.64 -6.43 -35.31
C GLU A 58 27.99 -5.28 -34.37
N THR A 59 27.09 -4.30 -34.21
CA THR A 59 27.29 -3.18 -33.27
C THR A 59 27.44 -3.68 -31.84
N LEU A 60 26.58 -4.58 -31.39
CA LEU A 60 26.61 -5.14 -30.02
C LEU A 60 27.90 -5.97 -29.80
N SER A 61 28.31 -6.78 -30.80
CA SER A 61 29.54 -7.55 -30.75
C SER A 61 30.78 -6.65 -30.62
N ASN A 62 30.86 -5.61 -31.42
CA ASN A 62 31.96 -4.66 -31.40
C ASN A 62 32.02 -3.90 -30.04
N LEU A 63 30.89 -3.47 -29.51
CA LEU A 63 30.83 -2.79 -28.22
C LEU A 63 31.23 -3.68 -27.05
N LYS A 64 30.88 -4.97 -27.09
CA LYS A 64 31.40 -5.97 -26.13
C LYS A 64 32.90 -6.16 -26.26
N GLY A 65 33.38 -6.32 -27.48
CA GLY A 65 34.81 -6.48 -27.76
C GLY A 65 35.66 -5.29 -27.32
N TYR A 66 35.13 -4.08 -27.39
CA TYR A 66 35.78 -2.85 -26.90
C TYR A 66 35.57 -2.61 -25.40
N GLY A 67 34.78 -3.41 -24.70
CA GLY A 67 34.46 -3.24 -23.29
C GLY A 67 33.51 -2.09 -22.96
N TYR A 68 32.85 -1.50 -23.96
CA TYR A 68 31.84 -0.45 -23.74
C TYR A 68 30.47 -1.01 -23.30
N LEU A 69 30.15 -2.23 -23.70
CA LEU A 69 28.96 -2.94 -23.27
C LEU A 69 29.37 -4.11 -22.35
N LYS A 70 28.98 -4.05 -21.10
CA LYS A 70 29.20 -5.11 -20.13
C LYS A 70 28.42 -6.36 -20.51
N SER A 71 28.92 -7.52 -20.10
CA SER A 71 28.11 -8.73 -20.14
C SER A 71 26.89 -8.58 -19.21
N ASP A 72 25.82 -9.31 -19.50
CA ASP A 72 24.64 -9.32 -18.61
C ASP A 72 24.99 -9.80 -17.20
N GLN A 73 25.95 -10.70 -17.07
CA GLN A 73 26.44 -11.18 -15.77
C GLN A 73 27.17 -10.05 -15.00
N ASP A 74 28.13 -9.36 -15.62
CA ASP A 74 28.86 -8.25 -14.96
C ASP A 74 27.93 -7.09 -14.61
N PHE A 75 26.96 -6.81 -15.50
CA PHE A 75 25.94 -5.79 -15.22
C PHE A 75 25.09 -6.17 -14.02
N ALA A 76 24.63 -7.43 -13.95
CA ALA A 76 23.83 -7.94 -12.85
C ALA A 76 24.59 -7.88 -11.53
N GLU A 77 25.83 -8.38 -11.49
CA GLU A 77 26.69 -8.37 -10.28
C GLU A 77 26.90 -6.95 -9.76
N GLN A 78 27.20 -5.99 -10.63
CA GLN A 78 27.37 -4.60 -10.24
C GLN A 78 26.06 -3.99 -9.70
N PHE A 79 24.92 -4.30 -10.35
CA PHE A 79 23.62 -3.84 -9.88
C PHE A 79 23.25 -4.42 -8.51
N VAL A 80 23.50 -5.71 -8.31
CA VAL A 80 23.28 -6.43 -7.04
C VAL A 80 24.09 -5.79 -5.92
N GLU A 81 25.38 -5.55 -6.14
CA GLU A 81 26.25 -4.92 -5.16
C GLU A 81 25.74 -3.52 -4.77
N GLN A 82 25.42 -2.69 -5.76
CA GLN A 82 24.87 -1.36 -5.52
C GLN A 82 23.53 -1.40 -4.78
N ALA A 83 22.67 -2.36 -5.12
CA ALA A 83 21.36 -2.50 -4.49
C ALA A 83 21.49 -2.92 -3.01
N PHE A 84 22.33 -3.89 -2.70
CA PHE A 84 22.59 -4.27 -1.30
C PHE A 84 23.25 -3.16 -0.50
N PHE A 85 24.21 -2.44 -1.09
CA PHE A 85 24.77 -1.24 -0.47
C PHE A 85 23.73 -0.15 -0.21
N GLY A 86 22.74 -0.02 -1.11
CA GLY A 86 21.58 0.85 -0.93
C GLY A 86 20.49 0.28 -0.02
N GLU A 87 20.77 -0.86 0.66
CA GLU A 87 19.85 -1.54 1.59
C GLU A 87 18.53 -1.93 0.94
N PHE A 88 18.59 -2.51 -0.26
CA PHE A 88 17.46 -3.13 -0.94
C PHE A 88 17.55 -4.64 -0.82
N GLY A 89 16.38 -5.30 -0.73
CA GLY A 89 16.27 -6.76 -0.68
C GLY A 89 16.26 -7.41 -2.06
N ALA A 90 16.46 -8.73 -2.08
CA ALA A 90 16.57 -9.53 -3.30
C ALA A 90 15.36 -9.40 -4.24
N ARG A 91 14.14 -9.25 -3.71
CA ARG A 91 12.93 -9.06 -4.56
C ARG A 91 12.99 -7.79 -5.40
N TYR A 92 13.50 -6.70 -4.84
CA TYR A 92 13.71 -5.46 -5.58
C TYR A 92 14.71 -5.67 -6.71
N ILE A 93 15.83 -6.35 -6.42
CA ILE A 93 16.88 -6.65 -7.39
C ILE A 93 16.31 -7.46 -8.56
N VAL A 94 15.64 -8.56 -8.26
CA VAL A 94 15.00 -9.42 -9.27
C VAL A 94 14.02 -8.62 -10.14
N GLU A 95 13.14 -7.84 -9.51
CA GLU A 95 12.15 -7.03 -10.26
C GLU A 95 12.82 -6.02 -11.19
N LYS A 96 13.87 -5.36 -10.73
CA LYS A 96 14.58 -4.34 -11.53
C LYS A 96 15.37 -4.95 -12.68
N LEU A 97 16.08 -6.03 -12.44
CA LEU A 97 16.89 -6.68 -13.47
C LEU A 97 16.00 -7.39 -14.52
N LYS A 98 14.87 -7.99 -14.12
CA LYS A 98 13.86 -8.50 -15.08
C LYS A 98 13.33 -7.40 -15.99
N LYS A 99 13.03 -6.22 -15.46
CA LYS A 99 12.60 -5.07 -16.27
C LYS A 99 13.67 -4.59 -17.25
N LYS A 100 14.93 -4.90 -17.01
CA LYS A 100 16.06 -4.61 -17.89
C LYS A 100 16.33 -5.72 -18.91
N GLY A 101 15.53 -6.80 -18.88
CA GLY A 101 15.58 -7.90 -19.83
C GLY A 101 16.56 -9.02 -19.49
N LEU A 102 17.05 -9.09 -18.25
CA LEU A 102 17.91 -10.19 -17.82
C LEU A 102 17.06 -11.43 -17.50
N THR A 103 17.67 -12.59 -17.71
CA THR A 103 17.06 -13.89 -17.38
C THR A 103 17.16 -14.20 -15.88
N ASP A 104 16.23 -15.04 -15.39
CA ASP A 104 16.21 -15.44 -13.98
C ASP A 104 17.51 -16.14 -13.55
N SER A 105 18.12 -16.94 -14.42
CA SER A 105 19.40 -17.59 -14.14
C SER A 105 20.49 -16.57 -13.84
N VAL A 106 20.74 -15.63 -14.76
CA VAL A 106 21.76 -14.57 -14.59
C VAL A 106 21.52 -13.76 -13.31
N ILE A 107 20.28 -13.43 -13.02
CA ILE A 107 19.93 -12.65 -11.83
C ILE A 107 20.23 -13.43 -10.54
N LEU A 108 19.83 -14.69 -10.47
CA LEU A 108 20.03 -15.51 -9.28
C LEU A 108 21.52 -15.82 -9.08
N ASP A 109 22.25 -16.15 -10.15
CA ASP A 109 23.69 -16.38 -10.12
C ASP A 109 24.44 -15.14 -9.61
N ALA A 110 24.07 -13.94 -10.08
CA ALA A 110 24.66 -12.70 -9.61
C ALA A 110 24.36 -12.42 -8.12
N ILE A 111 23.11 -12.64 -7.68
CA ILE A 111 22.75 -12.49 -6.27
C ILE A 111 23.56 -13.46 -5.40
N HIS A 112 23.63 -14.72 -5.77
CA HIS A 112 24.37 -15.74 -5.00
C HIS A 112 25.87 -15.40 -4.93
N LYS A 113 26.48 -15.06 -6.07
CA LYS A 113 27.89 -14.74 -6.14
C LYS A 113 28.24 -13.53 -5.30
N VAL A 114 27.55 -12.42 -5.49
CA VAL A 114 27.80 -11.17 -4.74
C VAL A 114 27.56 -11.36 -3.24
N SER A 115 26.49 -12.10 -2.87
CA SER A 115 26.22 -12.39 -1.45
C SER A 115 27.32 -13.22 -0.81
N ALA A 116 27.85 -14.21 -1.53
CA ALA A 116 28.95 -15.03 -1.04
C ALA A 116 30.26 -14.24 -0.97
N ASP A 117 30.64 -13.53 -2.03
CA ASP A 117 31.90 -12.79 -2.14
C ASP A 117 32.01 -11.65 -1.11
N LYS A 118 30.89 -11.01 -0.81
CA LYS A 118 30.82 -9.86 0.13
C LYS A 118 30.30 -10.26 1.51
N ASN A 119 30.01 -11.54 1.75
CA ASN A 119 29.40 -12.04 2.99
C ASN A 119 28.14 -11.28 3.39
N ILE A 120 27.25 -11.07 2.42
CA ILE A 120 26.02 -10.30 2.61
C ILE A 120 24.92 -11.20 3.14
N ASP A 121 24.35 -10.85 4.29
CA ASP A 121 23.10 -11.40 4.82
C ASP A 121 21.97 -10.36 4.73
N GLU A 122 20.97 -10.66 3.92
CA GLU A 122 19.83 -9.78 3.67
C GLU A 122 19.04 -9.47 4.96
N GLN A 123 18.97 -10.42 5.89
CA GLN A 123 18.29 -10.21 7.17
C GLN A 123 19.04 -9.20 8.05
N THR A 124 20.36 -9.28 8.08
CA THR A 124 21.21 -8.32 8.80
C THR A 124 21.07 -6.91 8.23
N ILE A 125 21.09 -6.75 6.90
CA ILE A 125 20.83 -5.45 6.24
C ILE A 125 19.48 -4.86 6.69
N LEU A 126 18.44 -5.69 6.72
CA LEU A 126 17.10 -5.25 7.12
C LEU A 126 17.05 -4.82 8.59
N ILE A 127 17.66 -5.57 9.50
CA ILE A 127 17.72 -5.26 10.93
C ILE A 127 18.46 -3.95 11.15
N GLU A 128 19.63 -3.78 10.55
CA GLU A 128 20.42 -2.54 10.64
C GLU A 128 19.65 -1.34 10.11
N ARG A 129 18.96 -1.52 8.97
CA ARG A 129 18.11 -0.48 8.43
C ARG A 129 16.99 -0.07 9.39
N ILE A 130 16.31 -1.03 10.02
CA ILE A 130 15.24 -0.72 10.98
C ILE A 130 15.83 0.03 12.18
N ASN A 131 16.95 -0.42 12.71
CA ASN A 131 17.63 0.20 13.84
C ASN A 131 18.11 1.64 13.54
N ASN A 132 18.59 1.90 12.33
CA ASN A 132 19.17 3.19 11.97
C ASN A 132 18.13 4.24 11.55
N TYR A 133 17.06 3.83 10.86
CA TYR A 133 16.14 4.77 10.21
C TYR A 133 14.73 4.80 10.81
N TYR A 134 14.39 3.85 11.66
CA TYR A 134 13.02 3.75 12.21
C TYR A 134 12.98 3.72 13.73
N THR A 135 13.97 4.28 14.37
CA THR A 135 14.03 4.48 15.83
C THR A 135 12.81 5.29 16.30
N GLY A 136 12.16 4.81 17.38
CA GLY A 136 10.97 5.46 17.94
C GLY A 136 9.69 5.33 17.13
N PHE A 137 9.70 4.58 16.03
CA PHE A 137 8.53 4.21 15.21
C PHE A 137 7.50 5.33 15.01
N THR A 138 7.89 6.42 14.36
CA THR A 138 7.01 7.55 14.07
C THR A 138 5.88 7.23 13.07
N MET A 139 5.85 6.02 12.53
CA MET A 139 4.85 5.52 11.59
C MET A 139 4.16 4.27 12.12
N SER A 140 3.01 3.93 11.52
CA SER A 140 2.31 2.68 11.88
C SER A 140 3.05 1.43 11.38
N ARG A 141 2.74 0.29 12.03
CA ARG A 141 3.26 -1.04 11.66
C ARG A 141 2.99 -1.35 10.17
N GLU A 142 1.79 -1.09 9.70
CA GLU A 142 1.39 -1.38 8.32
C GLU A 142 2.19 -0.52 7.32
N LYS A 143 2.43 0.74 7.65
CA LYS A 143 3.22 1.64 6.81
C LYS A 143 4.68 1.22 6.78
N LEU A 144 5.24 0.83 7.92
CA LEU A 144 6.62 0.33 8.00
C LEU A 144 6.78 -0.94 7.15
N VAL A 145 5.90 -1.93 7.34
CA VAL A 145 5.89 -3.18 6.57
C VAL A 145 5.81 -2.89 5.07
N ALA A 146 4.85 -2.06 4.64
CA ALA A 146 4.70 -1.71 3.23
C ALA A 146 5.93 -1.00 2.65
N THR A 147 6.59 -0.15 3.45
CA THR A 147 7.81 0.57 3.04
C THR A 147 8.97 -0.40 2.82
N LEU A 148 9.16 -1.35 3.73
CA LEU A 148 10.24 -2.33 3.64
C LEU A 148 9.97 -3.37 2.55
N GLN A 149 8.71 -3.76 2.33
CA GLN A 149 8.33 -4.62 1.21
C GLN A 149 8.60 -3.94 -0.16
N LYS A 150 8.35 -2.64 -0.29
CA LYS A 150 8.72 -1.87 -1.49
C LYS A 150 10.23 -1.82 -1.73
N ARG A 151 11.03 -1.99 -0.69
CA ARG A 151 12.48 -2.13 -0.80
C ARG A 151 12.93 -3.56 -1.18
N GLY A 152 12.00 -4.49 -1.30
CA GLY A 152 12.26 -5.85 -1.77
C GLY A 152 12.39 -6.91 -0.67
N PHE A 153 12.17 -6.55 0.59
CA PHE A 153 12.16 -7.52 1.68
C PHE A 153 10.83 -8.28 1.73
N SER A 154 10.87 -9.55 2.08
CA SER A 154 9.65 -10.35 2.25
C SER A 154 8.91 -9.96 3.53
N TYR A 155 7.61 -10.24 3.57
CA TYR A 155 6.80 -10.02 4.78
C TYR A 155 7.38 -10.75 6.00
N GLN A 156 7.85 -11.99 5.81
CA GLN A 156 8.40 -12.79 6.89
C GLN A 156 9.71 -12.20 7.44
N GLN A 157 10.62 -11.77 6.56
CA GLN A 157 11.85 -11.09 6.97
C GLN A 157 11.54 -9.82 7.77
N VAL A 158 10.61 -9.00 7.26
CA VAL A 158 10.19 -7.76 7.93
C VAL A 158 9.57 -8.04 9.31
N LYS A 159 8.72 -9.06 9.41
CA LYS A 159 8.11 -9.47 10.68
C LYS A 159 9.18 -9.86 11.70
N ILE A 160 10.11 -10.72 11.33
CA ILE A 160 11.22 -11.16 12.21
C ILE A 160 12.07 -9.97 12.65
N ALA A 161 12.44 -9.08 11.71
CA ALA A 161 13.28 -7.94 12.02
C ALA A 161 12.58 -6.93 12.96
N ILE A 162 11.27 -6.73 12.80
CA ILE A 162 10.49 -5.89 13.73
C ILE A 162 10.42 -6.55 15.13
N GLU A 163 10.16 -7.86 15.21
CA GLU A 163 10.06 -8.58 16.47
C GLU A 163 11.38 -8.59 17.25
N GLN A 164 12.51 -8.54 16.56
CA GLN A 164 13.85 -8.45 17.17
C GLN A 164 14.23 -7.04 17.62
N HIS A 165 13.49 -6.01 17.19
CA HIS A 165 13.81 -4.63 17.56
C HIS A 165 13.49 -4.38 19.04
N PRO A 166 14.41 -3.76 19.84
CA PRO A 166 14.20 -3.52 21.28
C PRO A 166 12.90 -2.78 21.63
N GLN A 167 12.49 -1.86 20.77
CA GLN A 167 11.28 -1.04 20.91
C GLN A 167 10.09 -1.59 20.11
N ALA A 168 10.08 -2.87 19.74
CA ALA A 168 8.99 -3.48 18.96
C ALA A 168 7.59 -3.24 19.57
N HIS A 169 7.51 -3.17 20.89
CA HIS A 169 6.28 -2.94 21.66
C HIS A 169 5.70 -1.52 21.46
N GLU A 170 6.51 -0.55 21.07
CA GLU A 170 6.09 0.84 20.80
C GLU A 170 5.47 0.99 19.40
N LEU A 171 5.67 0.02 18.52
CA LEU A 171 5.18 0.06 17.14
C LEU A 171 3.68 -0.19 17.08
N LYS A 172 2.92 0.88 16.99
CA LYS A 172 1.44 0.87 16.97
C LYS A 172 0.89 0.56 15.58
N SER A 173 -0.25 -0.13 15.55
CA SER A 173 -1.04 -0.30 14.33
C SER A 173 -1.77 1.00 13.94
N ASN A 174 -2.23 1.08 12.70
CA ASN A 174 -3.08 2.18 12.25
C ASN A 174 -4.36 2.32 13.09
N ILE A 175 -4.90 1.20 13.57
CA ILE A 175 -6.11 1.20 14.40
C ILE A 175 -5.78 1.83 15.75
N GLN A 176 -4.70 1.43 16.40
CA GLN A 176 -4.26 1.99 17.67
C GLN A 176 -3.98 3.50 17.59
N ILE A 177 -3.25 3.94 16.54
CA ILE A 177 -2.96 5.36 16.33
C ILE A 177 -4.25 6.18 16.13
N LYS A 178 -5.24 5.62 15.43
CA LYS A 178 -6.54 6.28 15.24
C LYS A 178 -7.38 6.26 16.52
N ALA A 179 -7.30 5.19 17.29
CA ALA A 179 -8.00 5.06 18.56
C ALA A 179 -7.54 6.11 19.57
N GLU A 180 -6.22 6.29 19.71
CA GLU A 180 -5.64 7.29 20.63
C GLU A 180 -6.01 8.75 20.26
N LYS A 181 -6.31 9.01 18.99
CA LYS A 181 -6.73 10.32 18.51
C LYS A 181 -8.24 10.49 18.47
N ALA A 182 -9.00 9.44 18.77
CA ALA A 182 -10.44 9.48 18.69
C ALA A 182 -11.03 10.26 19.88
N ASP A 183 -11.98 11.12 19.59
CA ASP A 183 -12.82 11.80 20.57
C ASP A 183 -14.04 10.90 20.84
N LEU A 184 -14.14 10.35 22.05
CA LEU A 184 -15.18 9.39 22.40
C LEU A 184 -16.58 9.98 22.21
N GLU A 185 -16.81 11.22 22.62
CA GLU A 185 -18.10 11.89 22.49
C GLU A 185 -18.52 12.06 21.01
N LYS A 186 -17.59 12.53 20.18
CA LYS A 186 -17.87 12.67 18.73
C LYS A 186 -18.18 11.34 18.05
N GLU A 187 -17.49 10.27 18.44
CA GLU A 187 -17.73 8.95 17.87
C GLU A 187 -19.08 8.38 18.35
N VAL A 188 -19.46 8.55 19.63
CA VAL A 188 -20.77 8.15 20.15
C VAL A 188 -21.89 8.88 19.39
N LEU A 189 -21.85 10.22 19.34
CA LEU A 189 -22.86 11.01 18.65
C LEU A 189 -22.94 10.69 17.15
N LYS A 190 -21.82 10.40 16.52
CA LYS A 190 -21.76 9.98 15.12
C LYS A 190 -22.53 8.67 14.87
N TYR A 191 -22.39 7.68 15.74
CA TYR A 191 -23.09 6.41 15.59
C TYR A 191 -24.55 6.49 16.02
N ALA A 192 -24.86 7.29 17.04
CA ALA A 192 -26.24 7.59 17.41
C ALA A 192 -27.03 8.24 16.27
N ARG A 193 -26.44 9.24 15.60
CA ARG A 193 -27.03 9.89 14.39
C ARG A 193 -27.25 8.90 13.23
N LYS A 194 -26.51 7.79 13.19
CA LYS A 194 -26.71 6.70 12.22
C LYS A 194 -27.83 5.73 12.65
N GLY A 195 -28.52 6.02 13.73
CA GLY A 195 -29.60 5.20 14.26
C GLY A 195 -29.12 3.89 14.87
N LYS A 196 -27.97 3.90 15.55
CA LYS A 196 -27.47 2.76 16.32
C LYS A 196 -27.82 2.95 17.80
N GLY A 197 -28.29 1.87 18.44
CA GLY A 197 -28.46 1.79 19.89
C GLY A 197 -27.13 1.57 20.60
N LEU A 198 -27.14 1.69 21.93
CA LEU A 198 -25.94 1.66 22.76
C LEU A 198 -25.08 0.41 22.57
N THR A 199 -25.68 -0.77 22.48
CA THR A 199 -24.92 -2.03 22.29
C THR A 199 -24.14 -2.02 20.96
N ALA A 200 -24.74 -1.54 19.87
CA ALA A 200 -24.04 -1.46 18.60
C ALA A 200 -22.94 -0.39 18.61
N ILE A 201 -23.16 0.74 19.32
CA ILE A 201 -22.13 1.76 19.52
C ILE A 201 -20.93 1.19 20.29
N GLN A 202 -21.17 0.46 21.36
CA GLN A 202 -20.11 -0.22 22.12
C GLN A 202 -19.30 -1.19 21.27
N GLN A 203 -19.95 -1.97 20.40
CA GLN A 203 -19.29 -2.90 19.48
C GLN A 203 -18.41 -2.15 18.47
N GLU A 204 -18.90 -1.06 17.88
CA GLU A 204 -18.11 -0.24 16.95
C GLU A 204 -16.88 0.39 17.59
N LEU A 205 -17.03 0.94 18.80
CA LEU A 205 -15.93 1.50 19.56
C LEU A 205 -14.87 0.43 19.88
N LYS A 206 -15.33 -0.76 20.33
CA LYS A 206 -14.46 -1.91 20.61
C LYS A 206 -13.70 -2.39 19.38
N GLN A 207 -14.37 -2.52 18.23
CA GLN A 207 -13.72 -2.92 16.98
C GLN A 207 -12.64 -1.92 16.55
N ARG A 208 -12.83 -0.64 16.86
CA ARG A 208 -11.88 0.43 16.58
C ARG A 208 -10.86 0.64 17.70
N GLN A 209 -10.88 -0.22 18.73
CA GLN A 209 -9.98 -0.15 19.89
C GLN A 209 -10.01 1.20 20.63
N ILE A 210 -11.12 1.94 20.54
CA ILE A 210 -11.29 3.19 21.27
C ILE A 210 -11.52 2.87 22.75
N ASP A 211 -10.86 3.61 23.61
CA ASP A 211 -11.06 3.48 25.05
C ASP A 211 -12.51 3.83 25.43
N THR A 212 -13.17 2.94 26.13
CA THR A 212 -14.55 3.06 26.57
C THR A 212 -14.71 3.10 28.08
N SER A 213 -13.63 3.34 28.81
CA SER A 213 -13.65 3.40 30.28
C SER A 213 -14.63 4.44 30.83
N GLU A 214 -14.78 5.56 30.16
CA GLU A 214 -15.69 6.66 30.55
C GLU A 214 -17.02 6.62 29.79
N LEU A 215 -17.31 5.60 29.01
CA LEU A 215 -18.47 5.58 28.13
C LEU A 215 -19.79 5.68 28.88
N SER A 216 -19.96 4.99 30.01
CA SER A 216 -21.20 5.06 30.79
C SER A 216 -21.46 6.47 31.31
N VAL A 217 -20.45 7.09 31.91
CA VAL A 217 -20.55 8.48 32.43
C VAL A 217 -20.85 9.47 31.32
N LEU A 218 -20.23 9.27 30.15
CA LEU A 218 -20.48 10.09 28.96
C LEU A 218 -21.94 9.94 28.46
N ILE A 219 -22.45 8.71 28.36
CA ILE A 219 -23.82 8.45 27.92
C ILE A 219 -24.83 9.14 28.86
N ASP A 220 -24.67 8.95 30.19
CA ASP A 220 -25.53 9.59 31.18
C ASP A 220 -25.50 11.12 31.04
N ARG A 221 -24.33 11.71 30.85
CA ARG A 221 -24.19 13.15 30.61
C ARG A 221 -24.90 13.62 29.34
N LEU A 222 -24.76 12.88 28.24
CA LEU A 222 -25.38 13.21 26.95
C LEU A 222 -26.91 13.09 27.00
N ILE A 223 -27.44 12.09 27.73
CA ILE A 223 -28.89 11.94 27.94
C ILE A 223 -29.42 13.09 28.80
N ASN A 224 -28.76 13.41 29.91
CA ASN A 224 -29.16 14.52 30.80
C ASN A 224 -29.09 15.90 30.11
N ALA A 225 -28.20 16.04 29.12
CA ALA A 225 -28.08 17.25 28.29
C ALA A 225 -29.03 17.26 27.06
N GLU A 226 -29.94 16.30 26.95
CA GLU A 226 -30.89 16.14 25.83
C GLU A 226 -30.19 16.01 24.44
N GLN A 227 -28.90 15.64 24.42
CA GLN A 227 -28.14 15.45 23.19
C GLN A 227 -28.24 14.04 22.64
N LEU A 228 -28.72 13.09 23.45
CA LEU A 228 -28.86 11.68 23.11
C LEU A 228 -30.16 11.12 23.71
N ASP A 229 -31.00 10.55 22.85
CA ASP A 229 -32.20 9.86 23.24
C ASP A 229 -32.33 8.56 22.40
N PHE A 230 -32.12 7.44 23.05
CA PHE A 230 -32.22 6.13 22.39
C PHE A 230 -33.66 5.69 22.18
N TYR A 231 -34.62 6.14 23.01
CA TYR A 231 -36.04 5.83 22.84
C TYR A 231 -36.59 6.47 21.57
N SER A 232 -36.41 7.78 21.41
CA SER A 232 -36.79 8.50 20.20
C SER A 232 -36.04 7.99 18.97
N SER A 233 -34.74 7.71 19.09
CA SER A 233 -33.95 7.14 17.99
C SER A 233 -34.44 5.75 17.57
N CYS A 234 -34.88 4.91 18.52
CA CYS A 234 -35.45 3.60 18.22
C CYS A 234 -36.76 3.72 17.45
N LEU A 235 -37.65 4.60 17.89
CA LEU A 235 -38.91 4.90 17.24
C LEU A 235 -38.72 5.41 15.80
N GLU A 236 -37.83 6.37 15.61
CA GLU A 236 -37.44 6.84 14.26
C GLU A 236 -36.94 5.74 13.35
N GLN A 237 -36.16 4.78 13.87
CA GLN A 237 -35.66 3.68 13.06
C GLN A 237 -36.75 2.68 12.69
N LEU A 238 -37.78 2.51 13.54
CA LEU A 238 -38.98 1.74 13.26
C LEU A 238 -39.80 2.41 12.15
N GLN A 239 -40.07 3.72 12.27
CA GLN A 239 -40.89 4.51 11.33
C GLN A 239 -40.29 4.59 9.92
N LYS A 240 -38.96 4.45 9.78
CA LYS A 240 -38.30 4.37 8.46
C LYS A 240 -38.68 3.13 7.65
N LYS A 241 -39.40 2.18 8.24
CA LYS A 241 -39.85 0.96 7.59
C LYS A 241 -41.33 0.72 7.93
N SER A 242 -42.12 0.43 6.90
CA SER A 242 -43.51 0.13 7.04
C SER A 242 -43.70 -1.33 7.50
N TYR A 243 -43.80 -1.54 8.81
CA TYR A 243 -44.22 -2.83 9.41
C TYR A 243 -45.66 -2.75 9.84
N ASP A 244 -46.42 -3.83 9.56
CA ASP A 244 -47.72 -3.99 10.20
C ASP A 244 -47.53 -4.55 11.61
N LEU A 245 -47.61 -3.65 12.60
CA LEU A 245 -47.32 -4.00 14.00
C LEU A 245 -48.49 -4.81 14.65
N ASN A 246 -49.62 -4.94 13.98
CA ASN A 246 -50.73 -5.82 14.38
C ASN A 246 -50.47 -7.28 13.96
N ASP A 247 -49.66 -7.50 12.91
CA ASP A 247 -49.23 -8.83 12.55
C ASP A 247 -48.02 -9.27 13.43
N HIS A 248 -48.22 -10.40 14.12
CA HIS A 248 -47.16 -10.95 15.02
C HIS A 248 -45.85 -11.23 14.30
N LYS A 249 -45.87 -11.66 13.02
CA LYS A 249 -44.66 -11.94 12.25
C LYS A 249 -43.91 -10.64 11.89
N GLU A 250 -44.63 -9.61 11.45
CA GLU A 250 -44.06 -8.31 11.13
C GLU A 250 -43.51 -7.61 12.38
N ARG A 251 -44.24 -7.68 13.51
CA ARG A 251 -43.75 -7.18 14.80
C ARG A 251 -42.49 -7.90 15.25
N SER A 252 -42.39 -9.22 15.07
CA SER A 252 -41.16 -9.98 15.38
C SER A 252 -39.98 -9.57 14.48
N LYS A 253 -40.23 -9.30 13.19
CA LYS A 253 -39.23 -8.81 12.26
C LYS A 253 -38.72 -7.40 12.66
N ALA A 254 -39.63 -6.52 13.06
CA ALA A 254 -39.30 -5.17 13.54
C ALA A 254 -38.44 -5.27 14.80
N TYR A 255 -38.84 -6.10 15.78
CA TYR A 255 -38.03 -6.35 16.99
C TYR A 255 -36.62 -6.84 16.64
N ALA A 256 -36.48 -7.82 15.78
CA ALA A 256 -35.18 -8.37 15.37
C ALA A 256 -34.33 -7.35 14.62
N MET A 257 -34.93 -6.46 13.84
CA MET A 257 -34.24 -5.39 13.13
C MET A 257 -33.68 -4.35 14.12
N LEU A 258 -34.49 -3.91 15.09
CA LEU A 258 -34.06 -2.94 16.11
C LEU A 258 -33.02 -3.52 17.05
N SER A 259 -33.17 -4.78 17.46
CA SER A 259 -32.17 -5.50 18.27
C SER A 259 -30.81 -5.57 17.54
N ARG A 260 -30.80 -5.86 16.23
CA ARG A 260 -29.57 -5.85 15.42
C ARG A 260 -28.95 -4.46 15.29
N LYS A 261 -29.74 -3.39 15.43
CA LYS A 261 -29.25 -2.02 15.51
C LYS A 261 -28.67 -1.68 16.89
N GLY A 262 -28.79 -2.57 17.88
CA GLY A 262 -28.21 -2.44 19.19
C GLY A 262 -29.07 -1.70 20.20
N PHE A 263 -30.37 -1.57 19.96
CA PHE A 263 -31.32 -1.03 20.93
C PHE A 263 -31.64 -2.06 22.02
N SER A 264 -31.89 -1.59 23.22
CA SER A 264 -32.28 -2.41 24.35
C SER A 264 -33.72 -2.93 24.21
N SER A 265 -34.06 -3.98 24.98
CA SER A 265 -35.44 -4.53 24.97
C SER A 265 -36.49 -3.48 25.36
N ASP A 266 -36.16 -2.56 26.26
CA ASP A 266 -37.12 -1.57 26.77
C ASP A 266 -37.32 -0.43 25.73
N GLU A 267 -36.25 0.02 25.07
CA GLU A 267 -36.32 0.96 23.94
C GLU A 267 -37.16 0.38 22.79
N ILE A 268 -36.97 -0.93 22.49
CA ILE A 268 -37.69 -1.60 21.42
C ILE A 268 -39.18 -1.77 21.79
N LYS A 269 -39.49 -2.17 23.03
CA LYS A 269 -40.86 -2.29 23.48
C LYS A 269 -41.60 -0.95 23.42
N PHE A 270 -40.95 0.13 23.89
CA PHE A 270 -41.47 1.48 23.78
C PHE A 270 -41.77 1.85 22.32
N ALA A 271 -40.81 1.67 21.43
CA ALA A 271 -40.98 2.01 20.01
C ALA A 271 -42.11 1.19 19.36
N LEU A 272 -42.30 -0.10 19.73
CA LEU A 272 -43.38 -0.94 19.22
C LEU A 272 -44.76 -0.62 19.80
N SER A 273 -44.83 0.03 20.98
CA SER A 273 -46.11 0.51 21.53
C SER A 273 -46.52 1.84 20.88
N GLU A 274 -45.62 2.82 20.82
CA GLU A 274 -45.88 4.12 20.20
C GLU A 274 -46.08 4.06 18.67
N GLY A 275 -45.47 3.08 18.00
CA GLY A 275 -45.61 2.90 16.55
C GLY A 275 -46.96 2.31 16.11
N ASN A 276 -47.81 1.94 17.06
CA ASN A 276 -49.20 1.44 16.81
C ASN A 276 -50.25 2.57 16.87
N GLU A 277 -49.88 3.78 17.32
CA GLU A 277 -50.74 4.94 17.28
C GLU A 277 -50.60 5.71 15.95
#